data_4509e8cc68345281e72d191951e609d9
#
_entry.id   4509e8cc68345281e72d191951e609d9
#
_cell.length_a   1.000
_cell.length_b   1.000
_cell.length_c   1.000
_cell.angle_alpha   90.00
_cell.angle_beta   90.00
_cell.angle_gamma   90.00
#
_symmetry.space_group_name_H-M   'P 1'
#
loop_
_entity.id
_entity.type
_entity.pdbx_description
1 polymer ?
#
loop_
_entity_poly.entity_id
_entity_poly.type
_entity_poly.pdbx_seq_one_letter_code
_entity_poly.pdbx_strand_id
1 'polypeptide(L)'
;MLIHLEQLSFVQDLVSIVPCFEKFSSVVFLDSATNTSDMGRYSYLTADPFVVLQSNGDEIDITKGSENEQLVGNPWDLLEQTIEEYVTETPKESFPFEGGAIGYWAYDMGRTIEELPSMAARLYEYPEMFIGLYDWVLVEDHIKRTITLITTNYNPDITAKKRKDWVLNLISQTEQDCSSCQTLLVSDNEVNSNFSNDEYQAAVQKVKKYLEAGDIYQANIAQRFNLPFQGDTWLLYLKLRKFNPGAFSAYLKTPDIHLLSSSPELFLAVDDREVMTRPIKGTHARGNNPMEDLLFAEQLENSKKDQAENIMIVDLMRSDIGKVCEIG
;
A
#
# COMPACT_ATOMS: atom_id res chain seq x y z
N MET A 1 18.76 -22.09 -1.34
CA MET A 1 18.51 -20.71 -1.74
C MET A 1 19.60 -19.82 -1.15
N LEU A 2 20.25 -18.97 -1.95
CA LEU A 2 21.22 -18.00 -1.42
C LEU A 2 20.49 -16.68 -1.21
N ILE A 3 20.25 -16.35 0.06
CA ILE A 3 19.86 -15.00 0.48
C ILE A 3 21.11 -14.34 1.04
N HIS A 4 21.35 -13.11 0.64
CA HIS A 4 22.35 -12.29 1.29
C HIS A 4 21.65 -11.25 2.16
N LEU A 5 22.07 -11.21 3.42
CA LEU A 5 21.65 -10.21 4.41
C LEU A 5 22.85 -9.33 4.72
N GLU A 6 22.71 -8.02 4.55
CA GLU A 6 23.77 -7.06 4.87
C GLU A 6 23.19 -5.86 5.63
N GLN A 7 23.63 -5.68 6.86
CA GLN A 7 23.24 -4.53 7.65
C GLN A 7 24.03 -3.28 7.21
N LEU A 8 23.31 -2.21 6.89
CA LEU A 8 23.87 -0.94 6.43
C LEU A 8 24.03 0.01 7.61
N SER A 9 25.27 0.24 8.05
CA SER A 9 25.58 1.14 9.17
C SER A 9 25.71 2.61 8.76
N PHE A 10 25.79 2.89 7.46
CA PHE A 10 26.00 4.22 6.90
C PHE A 10 24.69 4.93 6.50
N VAL A 11 23.56 4.23 6.49
CA VAL A 11 22.23 4.77 6.16
C VAL A 11 21.49 5.05 7.48
N GLN A 12 20.93 6.26 7.62
CA GLN A 12 20.21 6.66 8.84
C GLN A 12 18.76 6.21 8.85
N ASP A 13 18.06 6.36 7.72
CA ASP A 13 16.67 5.95 7.50
C ASP A 13 16.42 5.66 6.02
N LEU A 14 15.35 4.91 5.71
CA LEU A 14 14.99 4.59 4.33
C LEU A 14 14.46 5.81 3.57
N VAL A 15 13.83 6.76 4.25
CA VAL A 15 13.28 7.97 3.62
C VAL A 15 14.36 8.76 2.89
N SER A 16 15.56 8.84 3.47
CA SER A 16 16.69 9.57 2.91
C SER A 16 17.24 8.97 1.62
N ILE A 17 17.02 7.67 1.40
CA ILE A 17 17.58 6.96 0.24
C ILE A 17 16.57 6.63 -0.86
N VAL A 18 15.26 6.87 -0.66
CA VAL A 18 14.26 6.73 -1.73
C VAL A 18 14.63 7.51 -3.00
N PRO A 19 15.15 8.76 -2.91
CA PRO A 19 15.56 9.52 -4.10
C PRO A 19 16.62 8.83 -4.97
N CYS A 20 17.44 7.94 -4.41
CA CYS A 20 18.42 7.15 -5.16
C CYS A 20 17.78 6.27 -6.25
N PHE A 21 16.52 5.93 -6.05
CA PHE A 21 15.77 5.01 -6.89
C PHE A 21 14.71 5.70 -7.77
N GLU A 22 14.50 7.01 -7.63
CA GLU A 22 13.50 7.78 -8.38
C GLU A 22 13.66 7.73 -9.91
N LYS A 23 14.85 7.40 -10.41
CA LYS A 23 15.10 7.22 -11.83
C LYS A 23 14.45 5.97 -12.43
N PHE A 24 14.06 4.99 -11.60
CA PHE A 24 13.39 3.79 -12.07
C PHE A 24 11.91 4.05 -12.30
N SER A 25 11.32 3.32 -13.25
CA SER A 25 9.90 3.41 -13.57
C SER A 25 9.01 2.86 -12.46
N SER A 26 9.55 1.92 -11.65
CA SER A 26 8.83 1.34 -10.52
C SER A 26 9.66 1.44 -9.25
N VAL A 27 9.10 2.10 -8.25
CA VAL A 27 9.68 2.26 -6.90
C VAL A 27 8.58 2.00 -5.89
N VAL A 28 8.87 1.20 -4.88
CA VAL A 28 7.93 0.90 -3.80
C VAL A 28 8.57 1.22 -2.47
N PHE A 29 7.92 2.09 -1.71
CA PHE A 29 8.24 2.36 -0.32
C PHE A 29 7.00 2.10 0.53
N LEU A 30 6.99 1.00 1.28
CA LEU A 30 5.99 0.70 2.28
C LEU A 30 6.48 1.25 3.61
N ASP A 31 5.78 2.23 4.14
CA ASP A 31 6.26 3.10 5.21
C ASP A 31 5.43 2.94 6.48
N SER A 32 6.10 2.71 7.56
CA SER A 32 5.56 2.83 8.90
C SER A 32 5.84 4.22 9.44
N ALA A 33 5.11 5.23 8.94
CA ALA A 33 5.33 6.64 9.27
C ALA A 33 5.03 6.97 10.75
N THR A 34 4.33 6.07 11.46
CA THR A 34 4.11 6.15 12.91
C THR A 34 4.39 4.81 13.56
N ASN A 35 5.17 4.82 14.63
CA ASN A 35 5.51 3.64 15.41
C ASN A 35 4.63 3.60 16.65
N THR A 36 3.66 2.69 16.67
CA THR A 36 2.96 2.30 17.89
C THR A 36 3.53 0.97 18.39
N SER A 37 3.36 0.65 19.66
CA SER A 37 3.95 -0.54 20.28
C SER A 37 3.68 -1.86 19.54
N ASP A 38 2.56 -1.94 18.79
CA ASP A 38 2.07 -3.16 18.16
C ASP A 38 2.03 -3.10 16.63
N MET A 39 2.24 -1.94 16.02
CA MET A 39 2.18 -1.73 14.57
C MET A 39 3.28 -0.78 14.12
N GLY A 40 3.66 -0.89 12.85
CA GLY A 40 4.62 0.05 12.30
C GLY A 40 6.08 -0.28 12.66
N ARG A 41 6.40 -1.56 12.87
CA ARG A 41 7.78 -1.95 13.18
C ARG A 41 8.71 -1.86 11.99
N TYR A 42 8.23 -2.17 10.80
CA TYR A 42 9.08 -2.27 9.61
C TYR A 42 8.64 -1.30 8.52
N SER A 43 9.63 -0.71 7.84
CA SER A 43 9.46 -0.07 6.54
C SER A 43 10.27 -0.81 5.49
N TYR A 44 9.80 -0.80 4.24
CA TYR A 44 10.40 -1.54 3.13
C TYR A 44 10.60 -0.64 1.93
N LEU A 45 11.77 -0.72 1.31
CA LEU A 45 12.08 -0.02 0.06
C LEU A 45 12.61 -0.99 -0.98
N THR A 46 12.02 -0.98 -2.16
CA THR A 46 12.52 -1.71 -3.33
C THR A 46 12.22 -0.96 -4.62
N ALA A 47 12.86 -1.34 -5.71
CA ALA A 47 12.67 -0.77 -7.04
C ALA A 47 13.14 -1.75 -8.12
N ASP A 48 12.86 -1.44 -9.40
CA ASP A 48 13.35 -2.20 -10.54
C ASP A 48 12.91 -3.68 -10.48
N PRO A 49 11.58 -3.96 -10.54
CA PRO A 49 11.08 -5.32 -10.53
C PRO A 49 11.56 -6.09 -11.77
N PHE A 50 11.91 -7.37 -11.64
CA PHE A 50 12.34 -8.19 -12.76
C PHE A 50 11.19 -8.81 -13.55
N VAL A 51 9.99 -8.88 -12.97
CA VAL A 51 8.73 -9.19 -13.64
C VAL A 51 7.69 -8.16 -13.21
N VAL A 52 6.85 -7.72 -14.14
CA VAL A 52 5.70 -6.87 -13.86
C VAL A 52 4.46 -7.53 -14.46
N LEU A 53 3.42 -7.69 -13.65
CA LEU A 53 2.08 -8.06 -14.09
C LEU A 53 1.17 -6.84 -13.97
N GLN A 54 0.44 -6.56 -15.06
CA GLN A 54 -0.61 -5.55 -15.09
C GLN A 54 -1.89 -6.17 -15.62
N SER A 55 -3.05 -5.79 -15.10
CA SER A 55 -4.32 -6.21 -15.69
C SER A 55 -5.38 -5.12 -15.70
N ASN A 56 -6.28 -5.24 -16.67
CA ASN A 56 -7.53 -4.52 -16.78
C ASN A 56 -8.64 -5.53 -17.03
N GLY A 57 -9.34 -5.91 -15.96
CA GLY A 57 -10.24 -7.06 -16.02
C GLY A 57 -9.45 -8.34 -16.33
N ASP A 58 -9.82 -9.01 -17.43
CA ASP A 58 -9.21 -10.25 -17.93
C ASP A 58 -8.08 -10.04 -18.96
N GLU A 59 -7.82 -8.81 -19.38
CA GLU A 59 -6.66 -8.45 -20.20
C GLU A 59 -5.44 -8.27 -19.32
N ILE A 60 -4.37 -9.03 -19.58
CA ILE A 60 -3.18 -9.11 -18.73
C ILE A 60 -1.93 -8.90 -19.57
N ASP A 61 -1.07 -8.02 -19.09
CA ASP A 61 0.26 -7.77 -19.63
C ASP A 61 1.32 -8.28 -18.64
N ILE A 62 2.24 -9.12 -19.11
CA ILE A 62 3.41 -9.56 -18.36
C ILE A 62 4.66 -9.02 -19.01
N THR A 63 5.42 -8.23 -18.27
CA THR A 63 6.71 -7.71 -18.73
C THR A 63 7.86 -8.37 -17.99
N LYS A 64 8.80 -8.97 -18.72
CA LYS A 64 10.04 -9.62 -18.24
C LYS A 64 11.23 -8.96 -18.93
N GLY A 65 11.92 -8.06 -18.25
CA GLY A 65 12.99 -7.26 -18.86
C GLY A 65 12.49 -6.42 -20.04
N SER A 66 12.89 -6.78 -21.29
CA SER A 66 12.42 -6.13 -22.52
C SER A 66 11.30 -6.89 -23.25
N GLU A 67 10.93 -8.06 -22.75
CA GLU A 67 9.87 -8.90 -23.33
C GLU A 67 8.53 -8.54 -22.71
N ASN A 68 7.50 -8.42 -23.56
CA ASN A 68 6.12 -8.18 -23.14
C ASN A 68 5.23 -9.24 -23.75
N GLU A 69 4.42 -9.89 -22.91
CA GLU A 69 3.45 -10.91 -23.29
C GLU A 69 2.05 -10.41 -22.91
N GLN A 70 1.11 -10.55 -23.86
CA GLN A 70 -0.30 -10.21 -23.63
C GLN A 70 -1.13 -11.46 -23.58
N LEU A 71 -1.93 -11.60 -22.55
CA LEU A 71 -2.76 -12.76 -22.26
C LEU A 71 -4.18 -12.32 -21.92
N VAL A 72 -5.13 -13.23 -22.10
CA VAL A 72 -6.51 -13.07 -21.62
C VAL A 72 -6.82 -14.22 -20.67
N GLY A 73 -7.28 -13.91 -19.47
CA GLY A 73 -7.56 -14.94 -18.47
C GLY A 73 -7.87 -14.37 -17.09
N ASN A 74 -7.85 -15.23 -16.08
CA ASN A 74 -8.05 -14.82 -14.71
C ASN A 74 -6.73 -14.19 -14.15
N PRO A 75 -6.72 -12.91 -13.76
CA PRO A 75 -5.51 -12.25 -13.27
C PRO A 75 -4.99 -12.82 -11.94
N TRP A 76 -5.87 -13.41 -11.13
CA TRP A 76 -5.47 -14.02 -9.85
C TRP A 76 -4.73 -15.34 -10.07
N ASP A 77 -5.22 -16.19 -10.96
CA ASP A 77 -4.58 -17.47 -11.29
C ASP A 77 -3.20 -17.23 -11.92
N LEU A 78 -3.10 -16.21 -12.78
CA LEU A 78 -1.85 -15.89 -13.44
C LEU A 78 -0.83 -15.27 -12.46
N LEU A 79 -1.29 -14.47 -11.51
CA LEU A 79 -0.45 -13.94 -10.44
C LEU A 79 0.09 -15.08 -9.56
N GLU A 80 -0.76 -16.03 -9.16
CA GLU A 80 -0.36 -17.21 -8.39
C GLU A 80 0.70 -18.02 -9.14
N GLN A 81 0.44 -18.37 -10.40
CA GLN A 81 1.40 -19.10 -11.26
C GLN A 81 2.73 -18.35 -11.38
N THR A 82 2.70 -17.04 -11.57
CA THR A 82 3.92 -16.24 -11.68
C THR A 82 4.69 -16.21 -10.37
N ILE A 83 4.02 -16.10 -9.23
CA ILE A 83 4.68 -16.16 -7.92
C ILE A 83 5.32 -17.54 -7.72
N GLU A 84 4.61 -18.62 -8.02
CA GLU A 84 5.11 -20.00 -7.89
C GLU A 84 6.31 -20.28 -8.81
N GLU A 85 6.34 -19.70 -10.01
CA GLU A 85 7.44 -19.84 -10.97
C GLU A 85 8.77 -19.28 -10.42
N TYR A 86 8.71 -18.11 -9.75
CA TYR A 86 9.92 -17.38 -9.34
C TYR A 86 10.22 -17.47 -7.84
N VAL A 87 9.20 -17.51 -6.99
CA VAL A 87 9.35 -17.57 -5.53
C VAL A 87 9.24 -19.01 -5.06
N THR A 88 10.19 -19.84 -5.47
CA THR A 88 10.19 -21.30 -5.24
C THR A 88 10.44 -21.71 -3.79
N GLU A 89 11.07 -20.86 -3.00
CA GLU A 89 11.33 -21.09 -1.57
C GLU A 89 11.14 -19.79 -0.81
N THR A 90 10.30 -19.82 0.22
CA THR A 90 10.22 -18.73 1.18
C THR A 90 11.36 -18.87 2.19
N PRO A 91 12.21 -17.85 2.35
CA PRO A 91 13.23 -17.86 3.38
C PRO A 91 12.56 -17.97 4.76
N LYS A 92 13.13 -18.78 5.62
CA LYS A 92 12.63 -18.86 6.99
C LYS A 92 13.35 -17.81 7.86
N GLU A 93 12.59 -16.80 8.32
CA GLU A 93 12.72 -16.28 9.67
C GLU A 93 13.61 -15.08 9.97
N SER A 94 14.04 -14.26 9.00
CA SER A 94 14.73 -13.02 9.43
C SER A 94 13.79 -11.81 9.47
N PHE A 95 12.93 -11.67 8.46
CA PHE A 95 12.01 -10.53 8.32
C PHE A 95 10.65 -10.97 7.73
N PRO A 96 9.56 -10.24 7.99
CA PRO A 96 8.24 -10.59 7.44
C PRO A 96 8.16 -10.54 5.92
N PHE A 97 9.04 -9.77 5.27
CA PHE A 97 9.17 -9.70 3.81
C PHE A 97 10.64 -9.64 3.41
N GLU A 98 11.06 -10.53 2.53
CA GLU A 98 12.46 -10.69 2.11
C GLU A 98 12.63 -10.63 0.58
N GLY A 99 11.63 -10.14 -0.14
CA GLY A 99 11.51 -10.11 -1.59
C GLY A 99 10.27 -10.87 -2.05
N GLY A 100 9.91 -10.77 -3.34
CA GLY A 100 8.71 -11.35 -3.91
C GLY A 100 7.78 -10.29 -4.51
N ALA A 101 6.49 -10.47 -4.41
CA ALA A 101 5.48 -9.66 -5.09
C ALA A 101 5.04 -8.46 -4.25
N ILE A 102 5.09 -7.25 -4.81
CA ILE A 102 4.52 -6.03 -4.23
C ILE A 102 3.79 -5.24 -5.31
N GLY A 103 2.66 -4.63 -4.96
CA GLY A 103 1.92 -3.75 -5.85
C GLY A 103 0.59 -3.31 -5.28
N TYR A 104 -0.39 -3.12 -6.16
CA TYR A 104 -1.74 -2.74 -5.77
C TYR A 104 -2.80 -3.50 -6.58
N TRP A 105 -3.96 -3.64 -5.96
CA TRP A 105 -5.21 -4.04 -6.60
C TRP A 105 -6.21 -2.91 -6.42
N ALA A 106 -6.79 -2.43 -7.52
CA ALA A 106 -7.87 -1.45 -7.47
C ALA A 106 -9.14 -2.09 -6.91
N TYR A 107 -10.02 -1.26 -6.35
CA TYR A 107 -11.30 -1.71 -5.80
C TYR A 107 -12.14 -2.50 -6.84
N ASP A 108 -12.07 -2.10 -8.12
CA ASP A 108 -12.82 -2.72 -9.21
C ASP A 108 -12.32 -4.12 -9.60
N MET A 109 -11.17 -4.59 -9.09
CA MET A 109 -10.74 -5.99 -9.20
C MET A 109 -11.77 -6.99 -8.62
N GLY A 110 -12.64 -6.55 -7.73
CA GLY A 110 -13.79 -7.33 -7.26
C GLY A 110 -14.70 -7.82 -8.40
N ARG A 111 -14.69 -7.15 -9.56
CA ARG A 111 -15.47 -7.54 -10.75
C ARG A 111 -14.92 -8.78 -11.45
N THR A 112 -13.69 -9.14 -11.22
CA THR A 112 -13.09 -10.38 -11.71
C THR A 112 -13.47 -11.60 -10.85
N ILE A 113 -14.05 -11.34 -9.66
CA ILE A 113 -14.46 -12.36 -8.69
C ILE A 113 -15.98 -12.52 -8.71
N GLU A 114 -16.73 -11.42 -8.79
CA GLU A 114 -18.19 -11.40 -8.72
C GLU A 114 -18.81 -10.52 -9.82
N GLU A 115 -20.02 -10.87 -10.28
CA GLU A 115 -20.79 -10.05 -11.20
C GLU A 115 -21.33 -8.80 -10.47
N LEU A 116 -20.63 -7.68 -10.59
CA LEU A 116 -21.01 -6.41 -9.99
C LEU A 116 -21.52 -5.43 -11.05
N PRO A 117 -22.56 -4.59 -10.74
CA PRO A 117 -23.03 -3.58 -11.67
C PRO A 117 -21.95 -2.59 -12.05
N SER A 118 -21.74 -2.32 -13.34
CA SER A 118 -20.80 -1.35 -13.86
C SER A 118 -21.53 -0.12 -14.38
N MET A 119 -21.90 0.80 -13.48
CA MET A 119 -22.63 2.02 -13.84
C MET A 119 -21.72 3.28 -13.86
N ALA A 120 -20.55 3.22 -13.25
CA ALA A 120 -19.62 4.35 -13.21
C ALA A 120 -18.75 4.38 -14.47
N ALA A 121 -18.55 5.57 -15.04
CA ALA A 121 -17.60 5.77 -16.13
C ALA A 121 -16.16 5.60 -15.61
N ARG A 122 -15.34 4.84 -16.33
CA ARG A 122 -13.89 4.80 -16.11
C ARG A 122 -13.29 6.14 -16.54
N LEU A 123 -12.66 6.84 -15.62
CA LEU A 123 -12.16 8.21 -15.86
C LEU A 123 -10.66 8.26 -16.10
N TYR A 124 -9.93 7.22 -15.74
CA TYR A 124 -8.48 7.14 -15.87
C TYR A 124 -8.08 5.79 -16.44
N GLU A 125 -7.11 5.82 -17.34
CA GLU A 125 -6.53 4.62 -17.95
C GLU A 125 -5.26 4.23 -17.19
N TYR A 126 -5.41 3.56 -16.05
CA TYR A 126 -4.34 2.89 -15.34
C TYR A 126 -4.75 1.44 -15.04
N PRO A 127 -3.79 0.53 -14.86
CA PRO A 127 -4.08 -0.86 -14.58
C PRO A 127 -4.91 -1.03 -13.30
N GLU A 128 -5.87 -1.95 -13.30
CA GLU A 128 -6.62 -2.34 -12.11
C GLU A 128 -5.77 -3.20 -11.16
N MET A 129 -4.79 -3.93 -11.71
CA MET A 129 -3.74 -4.60 -10.96
C MET A 129 -2.38 -4.18 -11.50
N PHE A 130 -1.46 -3.85 -10.61
CA PHE A 130 -0.04 -3.68 -10.90
C PHE A 130 0.76 -4.38 -9.83
N ILE A 131 1.48 -5.46 -10.19
CA ILE A 131 2.33 -6.24 -9.29
C ILE A 131 3.71 -6.37 -9.89
N GLY A 132 4.72 -5.91 -9.14
CA GLY A 132 6.13 -6.16 -9.46
C GLY A 132 6.69 -7.31 -8.62
N LEU A 133 7.51 -8.17 -9.24
CA LEU A 133 8.32 -9.16 -8.53
C LEU A 133 9.72 -8.60 -8.31
N TYR A 134 10.17 -8.61 -7.06
CA TYR A 134 11.42 -7.99 -6.62
C TYR A 134 12.35 -9.04 -6.02
N ASP A 135 13.62 -9.01 -6.45
CA ASP A 135 14.69 -9.90 -5.98
C ASP A 135 15.57 -9.26 -4.90
N TRP A 136 15.18 -8.08 -4.40
CA TRP A 136 15.85 -7.37 -3.32
C TRP A 136 14.89 -6.46 -2.56
N VAL A 137 15.20 -6.17 -1.31
CA VAL A 137 14.49 -5.20 -0.48
C VAL A 137 15.41 -4.63 0.59
N LEU A 138 15.26 -3.36 0.89
CA LEU A 138 15.80 -2.74 2.09
C LEU A 138 14.74 -2.74 3.17
N VAL A 139 15.06 -3.23 4.34
CA VAL A 139 14.16 -3.32 5.49
C VAL A 139 14.71 -2.48 6.63
N GLU A 140 13.93 -1.52 7.10
CA GLU A 140 14.20 -0.76 8.31
C GLU A 140 13.40 -1.34 9.47
N ASP A 141 14.09 -1.81 10.52
CA ASP A 141 13.48 -2.20 11.81
C ASP A 141 13.53 -0.99 12.74
N HIS A 142 12.40 -0.31 12.93
CA HIS A 142 12.29 0.90 13.74
C HIS A 142 12.54 0.65 15.23
N ILE A 143 12.33 -0.58 15.71
CA ILE A 143 12.60 -0.96 17.11
C ILE A 143 14.10 -1.15 17.31
N LYS A 144 14.74 -1.92 16.44
CA LYS A 144 16.19 -2.18 16.49
C LYS A 144 17.02 -1.01 15.95
N ARG A 145 16.41 -0.10 15.19
CA ARG A 145 17.06 1.00 14.48
C ARG A 145 18.16 0.49 13.54
N THR A 146 17.83 -0.50 12.77
CA THR A 146 18.74 -1.12 11.81
C THR A 146 18.11 -1.14 10.43
N ILE A 147 18.95 -0.95 9.41
CA ILE A 147 18.57 -1.12 8.02
C ILE A 147 19.34 -2.32 7.46
N THR A 148 18.62 -3.25 6.86
CA THR A 148 19.19 -4.46 6.28
C THR A 148 18.82 -4.55 4.82
N LEU A 149 19.83 -4.71 3.96
CA LEU A 149 19.63 -5.09 2.56
C LEU A 149 19.50 -6.61 2.47
N ILE A 150 18.43 -7.04 1.84
CA ILE A 150 18.14 -8.44 1.56
C ILE A 150 18.16 -8.62 0.03
N THR A 151 18.87 -9.61 -0.46
CA THR A 151 18.86 -9.97 -1.88
C THR A 151 18.68 -11.47 -2.05
N THR A 152 17.86 -11.85 -3.03
CA THR A 152 17.44 -13.23 -3.31
C THR A 152 17.88 -13.65 -4.71
N ASN A 153 17.80 -14.94 -5.00
CA ASN A 153 18.00 -15.48 -6.34
C ASN A 153 16.66 -15.73 -7.08
N TYR A 154 15.63 -14.95 -6.81
CA TYR A 154 14.35 -15.05 -7.51
C TYR A 154 14.48 -14.68 -8.99
N ASN A 155 15.29 -13.68 -9.30
CA ASN A 155 15.60 -13.33 -10.67
C ASN A 155 16.62 -14.33 -11.25
N PRO A 156 16.28 -15.10 -12.31
CA PRO A 156 17.19 -16.07 -12.91
C PRO A 156 18.40 -15.45 -13.62
N ASP A 157 18.28 -14.17 -14.04
CA ASP A 157 19.31 -13.50 -14.85
C ASP A 157 20.36 -12.78 -14.00
N ILE A 158 20.05 -12.50 -12.73
CA ILE A 158 20.91 -11.72 -11.84
C ILE A 158 21.08 -12.48 -10.50
N THR A 159 22.33 -12.77 -10.15
CA THR A 159 22.61 -13.38 -8.85
C THR A 159 22.41 -12.39 -7.71
N ALA A 160 21.98 -12.88 -6.54
CA ALA A 160 21.80 -12.07 -5.33
C ALA A 160 23.03 -11.21 -5.01
N LYS A 161 24.26 -11.73 -5.21
CA LYS A 161 25.50 -10.97 -5.03
C LYS A 161 25.61 -9.78 -5.98
N LYS A 162 25.32 -9.97 -7.28
CA LYS A 162 25.36 -8.87 -8.26
C LYS A 162 24.30 -7.82 -7.95
N ARG A 163 23.10 -8.26 -7.56
CA ARG A 163 22.02 -7.36 -7.15
C ARG A 163 22.42 -6.54 -5.91
N LYS A 164 23.05 -7.18 -4.92
CA LYS A 164 23.60 -6.49 -3.76
C LYS A 164 24.58 -5.39 -4.15
N ASP A 165 25.61 -5.73 -4.93
CA ASP A 165 26.62 -4.78 -5.34
C ASP A 165 26.02 -3.61 -6.14
N TRP A 166 24.98 -3.87 -6.94
CA TRP A 166 24.27 -2.86 -7.70
C TRP A 166 23.50 -1.90 -6.79
N VAL A 167 22.74 -2.41 -5.78
CA VAL A 167 21.99 -1.57 -4.82
C VAL A 167 22.97 -0.69 -4.02
N LEU A 168 24.04 -1.26 -3.49
CA LEU A 168 25.04 -0.52 -2.71
C LEU A 168 25.70 0.60 -3.54
N ASN A 169 26.00 0.34 -4.80
CA ASN A 169 26.54 1.36 -5.70
C ASN A 169 25.55 2.51 -5.92
N LEU A 170 24.26 2.23 -6.07
CA LEU A 170 23.24 3.27 -6.24
C LEU A 170 23.16 4.18 -5.01
N ILE A 171 23.13 3.60 -3.82
CA ILE A 171 23.07 4.36 -2.57
C ILE A 171 24.32 5.24 -2.40
N SER A 172 25.53 4.69 -2.69
CA SER A 172 26.79 5.40 -2.52
C SER A 172 26.98 6.58 -3.50
N GLN A 173 26.40 6.50 -4.70
CA GLN A 173 26.52 7.57 -5.70
C GLN A 173 25.66 8.79 -5.40
N THR A 174 24.56 8.64 -4.68
CA THR A 174 23.56 9.68 -4.49
C THR A 174 23.85 10.61 -3.29
N GLU A 175 24.76 10.24 -2.40
CA GLU A 175 25.21 11.14 -1.31
C GLU A 175 25.82 12.47 -1.83
N GLN A 176 26.15 12.55 -3.13
CA GLN A 176 26.77 13.72 -3.74
C GLN A 176 25.82 14.67 -4.47
N ASP A 177 24.58 14.26 -4.81
CA ASP A 177 23.71 15.01 -5.74
C ASP A 177 22.34 15.48 -5.20
N CYS A 178 22.09 15.40 -3.91
CA CYS A 178 20.77 15.70 -3.30
C CYS A 178 20.45 17.21 -3.15
N SER A 179 20.60 18.01 -4.23
CA SER A 179 20.40 19.48 -4.18
C SER A 179 19.31 20.06 -5.09
N SER A 180 18.47 19.26 -5.75
CA SER A 180 17.36 19.83 -6.53
C SER A 180 16.06 19.88 -5.74
N CYS A 181 15.89 20.93 -4.93
CA CYS A 181 14.62 21.24 -4.30
C CYS A 181 13.64 21.77 -5.37
N GLN A 182 12.81 20.89 -5.93
CA GLN A 182 11.73 21.32 -6.84
C GLN A 182 10.56 21.85 -6.02
N THR A 183 10.04 23.00 -6.43
CA THR A 183 8.90 23.63 -5.75
C THR A 183 7.62 22.89 -6.13
N LEU A 184 6.80 22.54 -5.13
CA LEU A 184 5.45 22.03 -5.37
C LEU A 184 4.55 23.20 -5.77
N LEU A 185 3.99 23.14 -6.97
CA LEU A 185 2.98 24.09 -7.45
C LEU A 185 1.62 23.38 -7.45
N VAL A 186 0.72 23.84 -6.61
CA VAL A 186 -0.68 23.42 -6.57
C VAL A 186 -1.54 24.66 -6.77
N SER A 187 -2.44 24.63 -7.74
CA SER A 187 -3.38 25.72 -7.98
C SER A 187 -4.64 25.50 -7.12
N ASP A 188 -4.85 26.33 -6.11
CA ASP A 188 -6.02 26.24 -5.21
C ASP A 188 -7.36 26.54 -5.91
N ASN A 189 -7.33 27.11 -7.13
CA ASN A 189 -8.53 27.60 -7.80
C ASN A 189 -9.21 26.57 -8.73
N GLU A 190 -8.68 25.35 -8.83
CA GLU A 190 -9.15 24.35 -9.80
C GLU A 190 -9.52 23.00 -9.17
N VAL A 191 -9.92 23.00 -7.90
CA VAL A 191 -10.38 21.76 -7.23
C VAL A 191 -11.75 21.38 -7.79
N ASN A 192 -11.80 20.25 -8.48
CA ASN A 192 -13.04 19.67 -8.97
C ASN A 192 -13.42 18.45 -8.13
N SER A 193 -14.72 18.26 -7.93
CA SER A 193 -15.26 17.12 -7.21
C SER A 193 -16.24 16.35 -8.09
N ASN A 194 -16.35 15.03 -7.86
CA ASN A 194 -17.38 14.20 -8.50
C ASN A 194 -18.77 14.36 -7.87
N PHE A 195 -18.90 15.13 -6.79
CA PHE A 195 -20.16 15.56 -6.19
C PHE A 195 -20.16 17.06 -5.99
N SER A 196 -21.29 17.72 -6.27
CA SER A 196 -21.62 18.98 -5.64
C SER A 196 -22.03 18.73 -4.17
N ASN A 197 -22.09 19.82 -3.38
CA ASN A 197 -22.54 19.71 -1.99
C ASN A 197 -23.97 19.12 -1.89
N ASP A 198 -24.88 19.57 -2.76
CA ASP A 198 -26.27 19.12 -2.74
C ASP A 198 -26.42 17.66 -3.16
N GLU A 199 -25.68 17.22 -4.18
CA GLU A 199 -25.64 15.83 -4.63
C GLU A 199 -25.09 14.90 -3.55
N TYR A 200 -24.01 15.30 -2.85
CA TYR A 200 -23.47 14.52 -1.75
C TYR A 200 -24.46 14.38 -0.60
N GLN A 201 -25.11 15.48 -0.19
CA GLN A 201 -26.15 15.45 0.83
C GLN A 201 -27.34 14.59 0.43
N ALA A 202 -27.78 14.66 -0.83
CA ALA A 202 -28.85 13.81 -1.36
C ALA A 202 -28.48 12.33 -1.33
N ALA A 203 -27.23 11.98 -1.67
CA ALA A 203 -26.72 10.60 -1.60
C ALA A 203 -26.75 10.09 -0.15
N VAL A 204 -26.29 10.88 0.83
CA VAL A 204 -26.34 10.54 2.25
C VAL A 204 -27.79 10.34 2.73
N GLN A 205 -28.71 11.21 2.33
CA GLN A 205 -30.13 11.07 2.70
C GLN A 205 -30.76 9.80 2.08
N LYS A 206 -30.35 9.43 0.88
CA LYS A 206 -30.82 8.18 0.24
C LYS A 206 -30.32 6.95 1.01
N VAL A 207 -29.04 6.93 1.41
CA VAL A 207 -28.48 5.87 2.25
C VAL A 207 -29.21 5.75 3.58
N LYS A 208 -29.50 6.88 4.24
CA LYS A 208 -30.28 6.87 5.50
C LYS A 208 -31.65 6.21 5.33
N LYS A 209 -32.34 6.45 4.22
CA LYS A 209 -33.63 5.80 3.93
C LYS A 209 -33.49 4.28 3.75
N TYR A 210 -32.45 3.82 3.09
CA TYR A 210 -32.17 2.37 2.94
C TYR A 210 -31.85 1.71 4.30
N LEU A 211 -31.10 2.42 5.18
CA LEU A 211 -30.85 1.95 6.54
C LEU A 211 -32.13 1.87 7.37
N GLU A 212 -33.00 2.89 7.28
CA GLU A 212 -34.29 2.91 7.98
C GLU A 212 -35.27 1.84 7.48
N ALA A 213 -35.23 1.52 6.18
CA ALA A 213 -36.00 0.44 5.56
C ALA A 213 -35.47 -0.96 5.89
N GLY A 214 -34.23 -1.08 6.35
CA GLY A 214 -33.54 -2.37 6.56
C GLY A 214 -33.02 -3.03 5.29
N ASP A 215 -32.95 -2.27 4.19
CA ASP A 215 -32.41 -2.77 2.91
C ASP A 215 -30.90 -2.98 2.96
N ILE A 216 -30.21 -2.15 3.76
CA ILE A 216 -28.77 -2.20 4.02
C ILE A 216 -28.50 -1.93 5.50
N TYR A 217 -27.36 -2.38 6.00
CA TYR A 217 -26.91 -2.08 7.37
C TYR A 217 -25.77 -1.05 7.40
N GLN A 218 -25.01 -0.90 6.31
CA GLN A 218 -23.94 0.07 6.15
C GLN A 218 -23.76 0.43 4.68
N ALA A 219 -23.24 1.63 4.41
CA ALA A 219 -22.75 2.03 3.11
C ALA A 219 -21.55 2.96 3.24
N ASN A 220 -20.58 2.80 2.33
CA ASN A 220 -19.45 3.71 2.19
C ASN A 220 -19.74 4.65 1.00
N ILE A 221 -19.73 5.95 1.25
CA ILE A 221 -19.82 6.97 0.19
C ILE A 221 -18.46 7.63 0.05
N ALA A 222 -17.84 7.44 -1.11
CA ALA A 222 -16.55 8.06 -1.43
C ALA A 222 -16.76 9.31 -2.28
N GLN A 223 -16.05 10.38 -1.94
CA GLN A 223 -15.96 11.61 -2.75
C GLN A 223 -14.53 11.73 -3.29
N ARG A 224 -14.41 12.05 -4.58
CA ARG A 224 -13.13 12.30 -5.23
C ARG A 224 -12.94 13.76 -5.52
N PHE A 225 -11.78 14.28 -5.18
CA PHE A 225 -11.31 15.59 -5.56
C PHE A 225 -10.19 15.47 -6.59
N ASN A 226 -10.27 16.29 -7.64
CA ASN A 226 -9.25 16.38 -8.68
C ASN A 226 -8.71 17.80 -8.71
N LEU A 227 -7.40 17.91 -8.83
CA LEU A 227 -6.74 19.22 -9.02
C LEU A 227 -5.47 19.02 -9.86
N PRO A 228 -5.12 20.02 -10.70
CA PRO A 228 -3.84 20.02 -11.39
C PRO A 228 -2.68 20.01 -10.40
N PHE A 229 -1.70 19.15 -10.68
CA PHE A 229 -0.50 19.03 -9.88
C PHE A 229 0.72 19.13 -10.77
N GLN A 230 1.69 19.96 -10.38
CA GLN A 230 2.99 20.04 -11.02
C GLN A 230 4.06 20.01 -9.93
N GLY A 231 4.97 19.06 -10.01
CA GLY A 231 6.07 18.93 -9.05
C GLY A 231 6.48 17.50 -8.81
N ASP A 232 7.29 17.33 -7.79
CA ASP A 232 7.82 16.05 -7.37
C ASP A 232 6.83 15.34 -6.44
N THR A 233 6.41 14.15 -6.81
CA THR A 233 5.45 13.33 -6.05
C THR A 233 6.07 12.78 -4.76
N TRP A 234 7.39 12.55 -4.72
CA TRP A 234 8.08 12.17 -3.49
C TRP A 234 8.00 13.30 -2.45
N LEU A 235 8.25 14.54 -2.85
CA LEU A 235 8.08 15.70 -1.95
C LEU A 235 6.63 15.88 -1.48
N LEU A 236 5.65 15.56 -2.34
CA LEU A 236 4.24 15.53 -1.95
C LEU A 236 3.98 14.44 -0.91
N TYR A 237 4.54 13.24 -1.11
CA TYR A 237 4.45 12.15 -0.15
C TYR A 237 5.07 12.53 1.21
N LEU A 238 6.24 13.17 1.23
CA LEU A 238 6.85 13.63 2.48
C LEU A 238 5.98 14.63 3.24
N LYS A 239 5.24 15.49 2.55
CA LYS A 239 4.25 16.36 3.18
C LYS A 239 3.08 15.56 3.74
N LEU A 240 2.51 14.63 2.95
CA LEU A 240 1.44 13.76 3.41
C LEU A 240 1.86 12.98 4.66
N ARG A 241 3.03 12.35 4.62
CA ARG A 241 3.65 11.62 5.73
C ARG A 241 3.77 12.45 7.01
N LYS A 242 4.13 13.72 6.86
CA LYS A 242 4.29 14.63 8.00
C LYS A 242 2.96 15.05 8.62
N PHE A 243 1.94 15.33 7.80
CA PHE A 243 0.66 15.84 8.28
C PHE A 243 -0.33 14.74 8.68
N ASN A 244 -0.22 13.57 8.05
CA ASN A 244 -1.10 12.44 8.30
C ASN A 244 -0.30 11.12 8.33
N PRO A 245 0.56 10.90 9.35
CA PRO A 245 1.37 9.70 9.45
C PRO A 245 0.49 8.48 9.70
N GLY A 246 0.55 7.47 8.81
CA GLY A 246 -0.14 6.19 8.94
C GLY A 246 0.85 5.06 9.25
N ALA A 247 0.39 4.03 9.96
CA ALA A 247 1.19 2.83 10.22
C ALA A 247 1.37 1.95 8.96
N PHE A 248 0.49 2.13 7.97
CA PHE A 248 0.47 1.44 6.69
C PHE A 248 0.48 2.43 5.53
N SER A 249 1.33 3.44 5.65
CA SER A 249 1.55 4.41 4.58
C SER A 249 2.34 3.79 3.43
N ALA A 250 2.18 4.30 2.22
CA ALA A 250 2.91 3.79 1.07
C ALA A 250 3.15 4.88 0.00
N TYR A 251 4.30 4.80 -0.64
CA TYR A 251 4.60 5.48 -1.89
C TYR A 251 4.93 4.42 -2.95
N LEU A 252 4.05 4.29 -3.93
CA LEU A 252 4.26 3.41 -5.07
C LEU A 252 4.33 4.27 -6.33
N LYS A 253 5.47 4.24 -6.99
CA LYS A 253 5.66 4.80 -8.32
C LYS A 253 5.58 3.68 -9.34
N THR A 254 4.72 3.83 -10.33
CA THR A 254 4.61 2.95 -11.49
C THR A 254 4.73 3.77 -12.76
N PRO A 255 4.85 3.15 -13.96
CA PRO A 255 4.88 3.91 -15.21
C PRO A 255 3.67 4.81 -15.42
N ASP A 256 2.49 4.40 -14.97
CA ASP A 256 1.22 5.05 -15.26
C ASP A 256 0.74 5.98 -14.14
N ILE A 257 0.98 5.62 -12.89
CA ILE A 257 0.53 6.37 -11.73
C ILE A 257 1.56 6.41 -10.60
N HIS A 258 1.48 7.44 -9.78
CA HIS A 258 2.11 7.48 -8.47
C HIS A 258 1.03 7.43 -7.40
N LEU A 259 1.02 6.39 -6.59
CA LEU A 259 0.08 6.19 -5.50
C LEU A 259 0.73 6.60 -4.18
N LEU A 260 0.14 7.60 -3.54
CA LEU A 260 0.57 8.13 -2.25
C LEU A 260 -0.51 7.81 -1.22
N SER A 261 -0.25 6.86 -0.35
CA SER A 261 -1.19 6.37 0.65
C SER A 261 -0.79 6.77 2.06
N SER A 262 -1.78 7.11 2.87
CA SER A 262 -1.63 7.39 4.31
C SER A 262 -2.64 6.55 5.08
N SER A 263 -2.57 5.21 4.90
CA SER A 263 -3.49 4.27 5.52
C SER A 263 -3.13 4.01 6.98
N PRO A 264 -4.11 4.11 7.90
CA PRO A 264 -3.92 3.70 9.28
C PRO A 264 -4.27 2.24 9.54
N GLU A 265 -4.90 1.55 8.58
CA GLU A 265 -5.62 0.29 8.79
C GLU A 265 -4.94 -0.89 8.11
N LEU A 266 -4.78 -1.99 8.87
CA LEU A 266 -4.35 -3.27 8.35
C LEU A 266 -5.56 -4.01 7.79
N PHE A 267 -5.53 -4.32 6.48
CA PHE A 267 -6.55 -5.17 5.87
C PHE A 267 -6.36 -6.63 6.28
N LEU A 268 -5.28 -7.25 5.83
CA LEU A 268 -4.92 -8.64 6.17
C LEU A 268 -3.40 -8.75 6.34
N ALA A 269 -2.99 -9.56 7.30
CA ALA A 269 -1.65 -10.11 7.40
C ALA A 269 -1.76 -11.62 7.50
N VAL A 270 -0.90 -12.32 6.77
CA VAL A 270 -0.79 -13.80 6.83
C VAL A 270 0.66 -14.13 7.14
N ASP A 271 0.88 -14.82 8.25
CA ASP A 271 2.19 -15.26 8.72
C ASP A 271 2.08 -16.70 9.21
N ASP A 272 2.87 -17.60 8.64
CA ASP A 272 2.92 -19.03 8.95
C ASP A 272 1.51 -19.69 9.16
N ARG A 273 0.55 -19.35 8.25
CA ARG A 273 -0.86 -19.78 8.28
C ARG A 273 -1.76 -19.09 9.32
N GLU A 274 -1.23 -18.18 10.11
CA GLU A 274 -2.04 -17.32 10.94
C GLU A 274 -2.53 -16.11 10.12
N VAL A 275 -3.85 -15.89 10.12
CA VAL A 275 -4.46 -14.74 9.41
C VAL A 275 -4.92 -13.72 10.43
N MET A 276 -4.47 -12.48 10.27
CA MET A 276 -4.82 -11.37 11.14
C MET A 276 -5.47 -10.23 10.33
N THR A 277 -6.49 -9.62 10.89
CA THR A 277 -7.07 -8.35 10.44
C THR A 277 -7.29 -7.44 11.64
N ARG A 278 -7.20 -6.11 11.42
CA ARG A 278 -7.39 -5.12 12.49
C ARG A 278 -8.28 -3.97 11.98
N PRO A 279 -9.60 -4.17 11.91
CA PRO A 279 -10.52 -3.13 11.50
C PRO A 279 -10.56 -1.98 12.51
N ILE A 280 -10.61 -0.73 12.02
CA ILE A 280 -10.70 0.48 12.83
C ILE A 280 -12.05 1.13 12.57
N LYS A 281 -12.81 1.38 13.66
CA LYS A 281 -14.06 2.15 13.61
C LYS A 281 -14.07 3.15 14.77
N GLY A 282 -14.79 4.25 14.54
CA GLY A 282 -14.79 5.38 15.44
C GLY A 282 -13.60 6.31 15.25
N THR A 283 -13.87 7.61 15.24
CA THR A 283 -12.85 8.65 15.08
C THR A 283 -13.16 9.81 16.01
N HIS A 284 -12.17 10.25 16.76
CA HIS A 284 -12.27 11.43 17.59
C HIS A 284 -11.10 12.40 17.29
N ALA A 285 -11.30 13.68 17.54
CA ALA A 285 -10.22 14.67 17.46
C ALA A 285 -9.10 14.34 18.46
N ARG A 286 -7.87 14.68 18.12
CA ARG A 286 -6.76 14.63 19.09
C ARG A 286 -6.81 15.85 20.00
N GLY A 287 -6.44 15.66 21.26
CA GLY A 287 -6.36 16.75 22.22
C GLY A 287 -5.17 17.68 21.96
N ASN A 288 -5.33 18.96 22.32
CA ASN A 288 -4.25 19.95 22.23
C ASN A 288 -3.16 19.78 23.31
N ASN A 289 -3.45 18.95 24.30
CA ASN A 289 -2.54 18.59 25.39
C ASN A 289 -2.82 17.16 25.87
N PRO A 290 -1.89 16.52 26.61
CA PRO A 290 -2.03 15.12 27.03
C PRO A 290 -3.30 14.81 27.83
N MET A 291 -3.78 15.77 28.63
CA MET A 291 -4.99 15.59 29.46
C MET A 291 -6.26 15.58 28.60
N GLU A 292 -6.35 16.49 27.65
CA GLU A 292 -7.46 16.56 26.69
C GLU A 292 -7.47 15.34 25.76
N ASP A 293 -6.29 14.87 25.35
CA ASP A 293 -6.14 13.68 24.51
C ASP A 293 -6.61 12.43 25.24
N LEU A 294 -6.29 12.28 26.52
CA LEU A 294 -6.83 11.19 27.36
C LEU A 294 -8.36 11.26 27.49
N LEU A 295 -8.91 12.44 27.70
CA LEU A 295 -10.36 12.63 27.80
C LEU A 295 -11.05 12.21 26.50
N PHE A 296 -10.50 12.60 25.35
CA PHE A 296 -11.05 12.23 24.03
C PHE A 296 -10.93 10.73 23.77
N ALA A 297 -9.85 10.10 24.20
CA ALA A 297 -9.69 8.65 24.14
C ALA A 297 -10.74 7.92 24.97
N GLU A 298 -11.00 8.36 26.22
CA GLU A 298 -12.07 7.82 27.06
C GLU A 298 -13.46 8.02 26.46
N GLN A 299 -13.73 9.18 25.85
CA GLN A 299 -15.00 9.45 25.18
C GLN A 299 -15.21 8.51 23.99
N LEU A 300 -14.19 8.27 23.19
CA LEU A 300 -14.24 7.32 22.07
C LEU A 300 -14.45 5.90 22.56
N GLU A 301 -13.69 5.47 23.55
CA GLU A 301 -13.80 4.12 24.15
C GLU A 301 -15.21 3.86 24.73
N ASN A 302 -15.83 4.85 25.35
CA ASN A 302 -17.16 4.74 25.95
C ASN A 302 -18.31 5.06 24.97
N SER A 303 -18.03 5.36 23.72
CA SER A 303 -19.04 5.64 22.70
C SER A 303 -19.80 4.36 22.32
N LYS A 304 -21.04 4.24 22.76
CA LYS A 304 -21.90 3.08 22.44
C LYS A 304 -22.11 2.91 20.93
N LYS A 305 -22.16 4.02 20.18
CA LYS A 305 -22.32 3.99 18.73
C LYS A 305 -21.09 3.38 18.08
N ASP A 306 -19.91 3.88 18.43
CA ASP A 306 -18.65 3.42 17.81
C ASP A 306 -18.32 1.98 18.21
N GLN A 307 -18.61 1.57 19.45
CA GLN A 307 -18.52 0.18 19.90
C GLN A 307 -19.45 -0.75 19.09
N ALA A 308 -20.72 -0.34 18.88
CA ALA A 308 -21.66 -1.16 18.10
C ALA A 308 -21.23 -1.29 16.64
N GLU A 309 -20.74 -0.22 16.03
CA GLU A 309 -20.20 -0.24 14.66
C GLU A 309 -18.96 -1.16 14.58
N ASN A 310 -18.05 -1.05 15.54
CA ASN A 310 -16.86 -1.90 15.58
C ASN A 310 -17.21 -3.38 15.71
N ILE A 311 -18.13 -3.75 16.61
CA ILE A 311 -18.59 -5.13 16.78
C ILE A 311 -19.21 -5.66 15.48
N MET A 312 -20.00 -4.85 14.79
CA MET A 312 -20.62 -5.25 13.52
C MET A 312 -19.58 -5.55 12.44
N ILE A 313 -18.53 -4.73 12.32
CA ILE A 313 -17.48 -4.96 11.34
C ILE A 313 -16.60 -6.15 11.74
N VAL A 314 -16.25 -6.30 13.01
CA VAL A 314 -15.50 -7.46 13.50
C VAL A 314 -16.26 -8.78 13.24
N ASP A 315 -17.59 -8.79 13.45
CA ASP A 315 -18.41 -9.96 13.15
C ASP A 315 -18.44 -10.31 11.66
N LEU A 316 -18.52 -9.29 10.77
CA LEU A 316 -18.43 -9.50 9.34
C LEU A 316 -17.08 -10.08 8.94
N MET A 317 -15.99 -9.47 9.40
CA MET A 317 -14.63 -9.94 9.13
C MET A 317 -14.41 -11.37 9.65
N ARG A 318 -14.91 -11.67 10.86
CA ARG A 318 -14.85 -13.03 11.43
C ARG A 318 -15.61 -14.03 10.55
N SER A 319 -16.79 -13.66 10.04
CA SER A 319 -17.58 -14.51 9.13
C SER A 319 -16.83 -14.76 7.81
N ASP A 320 -16.19 -13.76 7.24
CA ASP A 320 -15.47 -13.90 5.97
C ASP A 320 -14.16 -14.70 6.14
N ILE A 321 -13.37 -14.41 7.16
CA ILE A 321 -12.16 -15.20 7.46
C ILE A 321 -12.53 -16.65 7.80
N GLY A 322 -13.63 -16.89 8.52
CA GLY A 322 -14.10 -18.23 8.86
C GLY A 322 -14.53 -19.10 7.67
N LYS A 323 -14.67 -18.54 6.47
CA LYS A 323 -14.91 -19.30 5.23
C LYS A 323 -13.64 -19.98 4.68
N VAL A 324 -12.47 -19.43 5.02
CA VAL A 324 -11.16 -19.83 4.46
C VAL A 324 -10.16 -20.26 5.53
N CYS A 325 -10.45 -20.01 6.81
CA CYS A 325 -9.61 -20.38 7.94
C CYS A 325 -10.30 -21.38 8.87
N GLU A 326 -9.52 -22.14 9.62
CA GLU A 326 -10.02 -22.97 10.73
C GLU A 326 -10.49 -22.04 11.87
N ILE A 327 -11.55 -22.46 12.57
CA ILE A 327 -12.08 -21.71 13.71
C ILE A 327 -11.23 -22.04 14.93
N GLY A 328 -10.60 -21.01 15.55
CA GLY A 328 -9.78 -21.19 16.75
C GLY A 328 -9.21 -19.89 17.29
#